data_c77d5c1544ffdd63d218a5a70e3b8628
#
_entry.id   c77d5c1544ffdd63d218a5a70e3b8628
#
_cell.length_a   1.000
_cell.length_b   1.000
_cell.length_c   1.000
_cell.angle_alpha   90.00
_cell.angle_beta   90.00
_cell.angle_gamma   90.00
#
_symmetry.space_group_name_H-M   'P 1'
#
loop_
_entity.id
_entity.type
_entity.pdbx_description
1 polymer ?
#
loop_
_entity_poly.entity_id
_entity_poly.type
_entity_poly.pdbx_seq_one_letter_code
_entity_poly.pdbx_strand_id
1 'polypeptide(L)'
;PDQNGEATHNSLCADTTQGNAETYLTTDVVNWAKKMLPVAKSARMWAMGGFSQGGTCTTQLVPRHPDIYGAMLPVDGELKPTNGSVAKMVQEYFAGDRKAYDEQVPVNAIAATGTPEQALFTGAGERDKESISNMRTIADAARKAGMEVTELIVPGTGHDWHAVQAVWRPGLDWFGERTGLGEMTKSLKEYPQVEVLQ
;
A
#
# COMPACT_ATOMS: atom_id res chain seq x y z
N PRO A 1 -12.58 4.24 1.90
CA PRO A 1 -13.36 4.96 0.88
C PRO A 1 -13.51 4.11 -0.37
N ASP A 2 -14.59 4.30 -1.10
CA ASP A 2 -14.86 3.58 -2.35
C ASP A 2 -14.44 4.46 -3.53
N GLN A 3 -13.24 4.21 -4.04
CA GLN A 3 -12.68 4.94 -5.19
C GLN A 3 -13.11 4.35 -6.55
N ASN A 4 -13.76 3.20 -6.53
CA ASN A 4 -14.19 2.53 -7.75
C ASN A 4 -15.65 2.84 -8.13
N GLY A 5 -16.50 3.17 -7.15
CA GLY A 5 -17.93 3.44 -7.34
C GLY A 5 -18.77 2.19 -7.57
N GLU A 6 -18.19 1.12 -8.11
CA GLU A 6 -18.81 -0.19 -8.29
C GLU A 6 -17.77 -1.31 -8.24
N ALA A 7 -18.22 -2.53 -7.92
CA ALA A 7 -17.34 -3.69 -7.69
C ALA A 7 -16.54 -4.15 -8.92
N THR A 8 -17.03 -3.85 -10.12
CA THR A 8 -16.41 -4.27 -11.39
C THR A 8 -15.48 -3.23 -12.01
N HIS A 9 -15.48 -2.01 -11.46
CA HIS A 9 -14.62 -0.94 -11.92
C HIS A 9 -13.27 -0.98 -11.19
N ASN A 10 -12.17 -0.84 -11.93
CA ASN A 10 -10.84 -0.68 -11.37
C ASN A 10 -10.28 0.68 -11.78
N SER A 11 -10.26 1.61 -10.84
CA SER A 11 -9.76 2.97 -11.05
C SER A 11 -8.25 3.07 -11.21
N LEU A 12 -7.51 1.98 -11.05
CA LEU A 12 -6.04 1.94 -10.95
C LEU A 12 -5.48 2.85 -9.83
N CYS A 13 -6.34 3.40 -8.96
CA CYS A 13 -6.02 4.40 -7.93
C CYS A 13 -5.24 5.61 -8.49
N ALA A 14 -5.49 5.97 -9.73
CA ALA A 14 -4.82 7.06 -10.44
C ALA A 14 -5.83 8.07 -10.97
N ASP A 15 -5.36 9.28 -11.23
CA ASP A 15 -6.09 10.23 -12.04
C ASP A 15 -5.90 9.88 -13.51
N THR A 16 -7.01 9.57 -14.17
CA THR A 16 -7.02 9.00 -15.53
C THR A 16 -8.11 9.64 -16.38
N THR A 17 -8.22 9.23 -17.64
CA THR A 17 -9.36 9.60 -18.49
C THR A 17 -10.72 9.10 -17.97
N GLN A 18 -10.71 8.18 -17.01
CA GLN A 18 -11.93 7.54 -16.47
C GLN A 18 -12.33 8.09 -15.08
N GLY A 19 -11.53 8.97 -14.49
CA GLY A 19 -11.82 9.58 -13.20
C GLY A 19 -10.57 9.96 -12.42
N ASN A 20 -10.76 10.65 -11.31
CA ASN A 20 -9.71 11.24 -10.49
C ASN A 20 -9.57 10.48 -9.16
N ALA A 21 -9.23 9.18 -9.21
CA ALA A 21 -9.18 8.33 -8.03
C ALA A 21 -8.03 8.68 -7.08
N GLU A 22 -6.88 9.10 -7.60
CA GLU A 22 -5.76 9.59 -6.79
C GLU A 22 -6.16 10.86 -6.05
N THR A 23 -6.67 11.88 -6.75
CA THR A 23 -7.18 13.12 -6.15
C THR A 23 -8.24 12.84 -5.08
N TYR A 24 -9.19 11.94 -5.36
CA TYR A 24 -10.19 11.54 -4.38
C TYR A 24 -9.57 10.98 -3.10
N LEU A 25 -8.64 10.02 -3.21
CA LEU A 25 -8.01 9.35 -2.06
C LEU A 25 -7.06 10.25 -1.27
N THR A 26 -6.32 11.12 -1.96
CA THR A 26 -5.25 11.91 -1.33
C THR A 26 -5.67 13.34 -0.99
N THR A 27 -6.75 13.83 -1.57
CA THR A 27 -7.25 15.19 -1.33
C THR A 27 -8.62 15.18 -0.69
N ASP A 28 -9.64 14.62 -1.35
CA ASP A 28 -11.02 14.75 -0.89
C ASP A 28 -11.26 13.99 0.41
N VAL A 29 -10.84 12.72 0.47
CA VAL A 29 -10.98 11.87 1.67
C VAL A 29 -10.15 12.44 2.82
N VAL A 30 -8.92 12.88 2.56
CA VAL A 30 -8.03 13.45 3.59
C VAL A 30 -8.60 14.75 4.15
N ASN A 31 -9.06 15.65 3.29
CA ASN A 31 -9.69 16.91 3.72
C ASN A 31 -10.98 16.67 4.49
N TRP A 32 -11.81 15.73 4.04
CA TRP A 32 -13.02 15.32 4.75
C TRP A 32 -12.67 14.77 6.15
N ALA A 33 -11.71 13.86 6.24
CA ALA A 33 -11.29 13.28 7.52
C ALA A 33 -10.74 14.35 8.47
N LYS A 34 -9.86 15.24 7.99
CA LYS A 34 -9.31 16.35 8.79
C LYS A 34 -10.38 17.35 9.26
N LYS A 35 -11.46 17.51 8.50
CA LYS A 35 -12.58 18.40 8.84
C LYS A 35 -13.57 17.76 9.81
N MET A 36 -13.86 16.49 9.64
CA MET A 36 -14.99 15.82 10.30
C MET A 36 -14.59 14.97 11.50
N LEU A 37 -13.31 14.60 11.60
CA LEU A 37 -12.83 13.67 12.63
C LEU A 37 -11.65 14.29 13.40
N PRO A 38 -11.47 13.94 14.69
CA PRO A 38 -10.33 14.37 15.49
C PRO A 38 -9.05 13.59 15.15
N VAL A 39 -8.58 13.73 13.91
CA VAL A 39 -7.40 13.03 13.41
C VAL A 39 -6.11 13.81 13.64
N ALA A 40 -4.99 13.10 13.70
CA ALA A 40 -3.66 13.70 13.79
C ALA A 40 -3.34 14.55 12.56
N LYS A 41 -2.47 15.57 12.74
CA LYS A 41 -2.05 16.46 11.65
C LYS A 41 -0.78 16.01 10.94
N SER A 42 0.09 15.28 11.65
CA SER A 42 1.38 14.81 11.12
C SER A 42 1.20 13.65 10.16
N ALA A 43 1.87 13.67 9.01
CA ALA A 43 1.91 12.57 8.05
C ALA A 43 2.39 11.26 8.69
N ARG A 44 3.32 11.31 9.63
CA ARG A 44 3.80 10.14 10.39
C ARG A 44 2.66 9.35 11.06
N MET A 45 1.56 10.02 11.41
CA MET A 45 0.39 9.43 12.08
C MET A 45 -0.71 8.96 11.11
N TRP A 46 -0.40 8.97 9.82
CA TRP A 46 -1.32 8.50 8.79
C TRP A 46 -0.71 7.31 8.05
N ALA A 47 -1.49 6.26 7.92
CA ALA A 47 -1.13 5.10 7.12
C ALA A 47 -2.19 4.85 6.05
N MET A 48 -1.77 4.30 4.93
CA MET A 48 -2.66 3.66 3.97
C MET A 48 -2.44 2.16 4.03
N GLY A 49 -3.50 1.39 3.94
CA GLY A 49 -3.45 -0.06 3.87
C GLY A 49 -4.47 -0.59 2.89
N GLY A 50 -4.21 -1.76 2.35
CA GLY A 50 -5.11 -2.38 1.40
C GLY A 50 -4.72 -3.82 1.05
N PHE A 51 -5.67 -4.52 0.46
CA PHE A 51 -5.53 -5.90 -0.01
C PHE A 51 -5.58 -5.94 -1.52
N SER A 52 -4.73 -6.76 -2.15
CA SER A 52 -4.75 -6.97 -3.60
C SER A 52 -4.60 -5.64 -4.35
N GLN A 53 -5.59 -5.20 -5.13
CA GLN A 53 -5.63 -3.87 -5.73
C GLN A 53 -5.39 -2.76 -4.70
N GLY A 54 -6.00 -2.86 -3.51
CA GLY A 54 -5.78 -1.89 -2.44
C GLY A 54 -4.34 -1.90 -1.90
N GLY A 55 -3.67 -3.04 -1.92
CA GLY A 55 -2.24 -3.18 -1.63
C GLY A 55 -1.38 -2.46 -2.67
N THR A 56 -1.71 -2.62 -3.95
CA THR A 56 -1.07 -1.92 -5.06
C THR A 56 -1.27 -0.40 -4.94
N CYS A 57 -2.50 0.05 -4.69
CA CYS A 57 -2.81 1.46 -4.44
C CYS A 57 -1.98 2.04 -3.30
N THR A 58 -1.82 1.28 -2.21
CA THR A 58 -1.03 1.70 -1.05
C THR A 58 0.43 1.98 -1.43
N THR A 59 1.07 1.05 -2.13
CA THR A 59 2.48 1.17 -2.53
C THR A 59 2.71 2.12 -3.71
N GLN A 60 1.65 2.46 -4.43
CA GLN A 60 1.64 3.46 -5.49
C GLN A 60 1.49 4.88 -4.94
N LEU A 61 0.53 5.10 -4.03
CA LEU A 61 0.15 6.45 -3.59
C LEU A 61 1.00 6.97 -2.43
N VAL A 62 1.28 6.15 -1.42
CA VAL A 62 2.00 6.62 -0.21
C VAL A 62 3.37 7.23 -0.53
N PRO A 63 4.23 6.64 -1.37
CA PRO A 63 5.51 7.26 -1.73
C PRO A 63 5.37 8.60 -2.43
N ARG A 64 4.30 8.78 -3.20
CA ARG A 64 4.02 10.02 -3.96
C ARG A 64 3.42 11.15 -3.10
N HIS A 65 2.93 10.81 -1.90
CA HIS A 65 2.30 11.75 -0.97
C HIS A 65 2.93 11.68 0.44
N PRO A 66 4.25 11.93 0.57
CA PRO A 66 4.96 11.85 1.85
C PRO A 66 4.51 12.92 2.85
N ASP A 67 3.88 13.99 2.39
CA ASP A 67 3.27 15.04 3.20
C ASP A 67 1.94 14.62 3.85
N ILE A 68 1.34 13.51 3.39
CA ILE A 68 0.07 12.98 3.87
C ILE A 68 0.26 11.67 4.66
N TYR A 69 1.07 10.74 4.13
CA TYR A 69 1.18 9.38 4.63
C TYR A 69 2.61 9.01 5.04
N GLY A 70 2.77 8.53 6.28
CA GLY A 70 4.04 8.06 6.84
C GLY A 70 4.20 6.55 6.86
N ALA A 71 3.17 5.76 6.54
CA ALA A 71 3.28 4.30 6.54
C ALA A 71 2.39 3.62 5.50
N MET A 72 2.86 2.46 5.05
CA MET A 72 2.21 1.54 4.10
C MET A 72 1.94 0.20 4.77
N LEU A 73 0.70 -0.29 4.70
CA LEU A 73 0.29 -1.61 5.18
C LEU A 73 -0.38 -2.44 4.06
N PRO A 74 0.31 -2.69 2.92
CA PRO A 74 -0.24 -3.50 1.84
C PRO A 74 -0.19 -4.99 2.18
N VAL A 75 -1.19 -5.73 1.69
CA VAL A 75 -1.22 -7.20 1.72
C VAL A 75 -1.53 -7.71 0.32
N ASP A 76 -0.75 -8.69 -0.15
CA ASP A 76 -0.90 -9.33 -1.46
C ASP A 76 -1.03 -8.32 -2.62
N GLY A 77 -0.22 -7.25 -2.62
CA GLY A 77 -0.20 -6.23 -3.66
C GLY A 77 0.51 -6.67 -4.94
N GLU A 78 0.17 -6.03 -6.05
CA GLU A 78 0.76 -6.27 -7.37
C GLU A 78 1.94 -5.31 -7.65
N LEU A 79 2.82 -5.70 -8.59
CA LEU A 79 3.94 -4.84 -9.02
C LEU A 79 3.52 -3.63 -9.86
N LYS A 80 2.30 -3.61 -10.36
CA LYS A 80 1.80 -2.56 -11.25
C LYS A 80 0.27 -2.51 -11.24
N PRO A 81 -0.32 -1.33 -11.35
CA PRO A 81 -1.77 -1.23 -11.47
C PRO A 81 -2.21 -1.80 -12.82
N THR A 82 -3.03 -2.86 -12.79
CA THR A 82 -3.52 -3.50 -14.01
C THR A 82 -5.01 -3.83 -13.96
N ASN A 83 -5.63 -3.72 -15.14
CA ASN A 83 -6.93 -4.28 -15.43
C ASN A 83 -6.86 -4.85 -16.86
N GLY A 84 -6.11 -5.95 -17.01
CA GLY A 84 -5.73 -6.55 -18.28
C GLY A 84 -4.26 -6.31 -18.64
N SER A 85 -3.94 -5.89 -19.86
CA SER A 85 -2.55 -5.65 -20.26
C SER A 85 -2.09 -4.22 -20.01
N VAL A 86 -0.77 -4.03 -19.81
CA VAL A 86 -0.16 -2.70 -19.68
C VAL A 86 -0.48 -1.82 -20.90
N ALA A 87 -0.42 -2.38 -22.12
CA ALA A 87 -0.74 -1.64 -23.33
C ALA A 87 -2.18 -1.10 -23.33
N LYS A 88 -3.12 -1.92 -22.85
CA LYS A 88 -4.51 -1.51 -22.66
C LYS A 88 -4.62 -0.37 -21.62
N MET A 89 -3.94 -0.49 -20.47
CA MET A 89 -3.98 0.56 -19.44
C MET A 89 -3.44 1.88 -19.97
N VAL A 90 -2.28 1.87 -20.62
CA VAL A 90 -1.69 3.08 -21.22
C VAL A 90 -2.65 3.71 -22.21
N GLN A 91 -3.26 2.93 -23.08
CA GLN A 91 -4.14 3.46 -24.12
C GLN A 91 -5.47 3.98 -23.56
N GLU A 92 -6.14 3.21 -22.68
CA GLU A 92 -7.51 3.52 -22.26
C GLU A 92 -7.58 4.46 -21.06
N TYR A 93 -6.61 4.37 -20.14
CA TYR A 93 -6.62 5.15 -18.90
C TYR A 93 -5.73 6.38 -18.99
N PHE A 94 -4.61 6.29 -19.72
CA PHE A 94 -3.61 7.37 -19.79
C PHE A 94 -3.52 8.00 -21.19
N ALA A 95 -4.53 7.82 -22.04
CA ALA A 95 -4.59 8.41 -23.39
C ALA A 95 -3.32 8.18 -24.25
N GLY A 96 -2.66 7.02 -24.07
CA GLY A 96 -1.42 6.67 -24.73
C GLY A 96 -0.15 7.16 -24.03
N ASP A 97 -0.26 7.93 -22.94
CA ASP A 97 0.91 8.42 -22.18
C ASP A 97 1.51 7.29 -21.34
N ARG A 98 2.53 6.65 -21.89
CA ARG A 98 3.29 5.59 -21.22
C ARG A 98 4.02 6.10 -19.97
N LYS A 99 4.51 7.32 -19.98
CA LYS A 99 5.23 7.89 -18.84
C LYS A 99 4.30 8.11 -17.65
N ALA A 100 3.11 8.66 -17.89
CA ALA A 100 2.10 8.83 -16.84
C ALA A 100 1.69 7.49 -16.20
N TYR A 101 1.58 6.41 -16.99
CA TYR A 101 1.37 5.07 -16.46
C TYR A 101 2.57 4.56 -15.63
N ASP A 102 3.79 4.72 -16.14
CA ASP A 102 4.99 4.22 -15.47
C ASP A 102 5.22 4.92 -14.11
N GLU A 103 4.78 6.16 -13.94
CA GLU A 103 4.79 6.89 -12.67
C GLU A 103 3.83 6.27 -11.62
N GLN A 104 2.85 5.47 -12.06
CA GLN A 104 1.93 4.76 -11.18
C GLN A 104 2.49 3.41 -10.68
N VAL A 105 3.55 2.91 -11.28
CA VAL A 105 4.15 1.62 -10.90
C VAL A 105 4.83 1.75 -9.52
N PRO A 106 4.48 0.94 -8.51
CA PRO A 106 4.97 1.07 -7.13
C PRO A 106 6.47 1.26 -6.99
N VAL A 107 7.26 0.43 -7.66
CA VAL A 107 8.74 0.53 -7.56
C VAL A 107 9.29 1.83 -8.15
N ASN A 108 8.65 2.37 -9.18
CA ASN A 108 9.02 3.65 -9.77
C ASN A 108 8.61 4.82 -8.85
N ALA A 109 7.41 4.77 -8.28
CA ALA A 109 6.94 5.74 -7.31
C ALA A 109 7.86 5.80 -6.07
N ILE A 110 8.20 4.65 -5.51
CA ILE A 110 9.15 4.55 -4.37
C ILE A 110 10.51 5.14 -4.74
N ALA A 111 11.05 4.78 -5.90
CA ALA A 111 12.36 5.25 -6.33
C ALA A 111 12.40 6.77 -6.61
N ALA A 112 11.28 7.34 -7.09
CA ALA A 112 11.21 8.74 -7.46
C ALA A 112 10.92 9.68 -6.27
N THR A 113 10.06 9.25 -5.34
CA THR A 113 9.47 10.12 -4.31
C THR A 113 9.45 9.53 -2.91
N GLY A 114 9.79 8.25 -2.74
CA GLY A 114 9.87 7.61 -1.42
C GLY A 114 10.91 8.26 -0.51
N THR A 115 10.60 8.36 0.78
CA THR A 115 11.47 9.02 1.77
C THR A 115 11.77 8.11 2.97
N PRO A 116 12.92 8.31 3.66
CA PRO A 116 13.26 7.53 4.86
C PRO A 116 12.30 7.69 6.05
N GLU A 117 11.50 8.74 6.04
CA GLU A 117 10.48 8.98 7.06
C GLU A 117 9.25 8.07 6.91
N GLN A 118 9.05 7.54 5.70
CA GLN A 118 8.01 6.57 5.43
C GLN A 118 8.45 5.15 5.81
N ALA A 119 7.49 4.26 6.06
CA ALA A 119 7.77 2.87 6.39
C ALA A 119 6.83 1.92 5.68
N LEU A 120 7.31 0.70 5.43
CA LEU A 120 6.57 -0.38 4.80
C LEU A 120 6.44 -1.56 5.77
N PHE A 121 5.20 -1.89 6.11
CA PHE A 121 4.85 -3.12 6.81
C PHE A 121 3.94 -3.94 5.90
N THR A 122 4.43 -5.05 5.39
CA THR A 122 3.76 -5.80 4.32
C THR A 122 3.71 -7.29 4.61
N GLY A 123 2.82 -7.99 3.96
CA GLY A 123 2.76 -9.44 4.04
C GLY A 123 2.04 -10.08 2.88
N ALA A 124 2.26 -11.39 2.71
CA ALA A 124 1.62 -12.19 1.70
C ALA A 124 1.29 -13.60 2.20
N GLY A 125 0.24 -14.20 1.63
CA GLY A 125 -0.11 -15.58 1.88
C GLY A 125 0.96 -16.54 1.35
N GLU A 126 1.33 -17.55 2.14
CA GLU A 126 2.38 -18.53 1.79
C GLU A 126 2.14 -19.22 0.44
N ARG A 127 0.86 -19.46 0.09
CA ARG A 127 0.45 -20.15 -1.14
C ARG A 127 0.38 -19.23 -2.35
N ASP A 128 0.40 -17.90 -2.14
CA ASP A 128 0.42 -16.90 -3.22
C ASP A 128 1.87 -16.54 -3.57
N LYS A 129 2.49 -17.36 -4.41
CA LYS A 129 3.89 -17.18 -4.81
C LYS A 129 4.14 -15.90 -5.62
N GLU A 130 3.13 -15.45 -6.35
CA GLU A 130 3.21 -14.20 -7.12
C GLU A 130 3.24 -13.01 -6.17
N SER A 131 2.30 -12.92 -5.23
CA SER A 131 2.28 -11.84 -4.24
C SER A 131 3.54 -11.82 -3.35
N ILE A 132 4.10 -12.98 -3.00
CA ILE A 132 5.39 -13.05 -2.29
C ILE A 132 6.51 -12.43 -3.12
N SER A 133 6.60 -12.75 -4.41
CA SER A 133 7.60 -12.19 -5.32
C SER A 133 7.44 -10.69 -5.48
N ASN A 134 6.21 -10.23 -5.64
CA ASN A 134 5.85 -8.81 -5.74
C ASN A 134 6.24 -8.06 -4.47
N MET A 135 5.84 -8.57 -3.30
CA MET A 135 6.16 -8.03 -1.98
C MET A 135 7.66 -7.81 -1.82
N ARG A 136 8.48 -8.83 -2.11
CA ARG A 136 9.95 -8.73 -2.01
C ARG A 136 10.53 -7.66 -2.93
N THR A 137 10.04 -7.59 -4.16
CA THR A 137 10.49 -6.57 -5.14
C THR A 137 10.18 -5.15 -4.66
N ILE A 138 8.99 -4.94 -4.10
CA ILE A 138 8.57 -3.65 -3.53
C ILE A 138 9.38 -3.34 -2.26
N ALA A 139 9.57 -4.32 -1.39
CA ALA A 139 10.36 -4.19 -0.17
C ALA A 139 11.82 -3.80 -0.46
N ASP A 140 12.43 -4.40 -1.48
CA ASP A 140 13.78 -4.05 -1.91
C ASP A 140 13.87 -2.61 -2.43
N ALA A 141 12.86 -2.14 -3.16
CA ALA A 141 12.78 -0.74 -3.59
C ALA A 141 12.64 0.20 -2.38
N ALA A 142 11.81 -0.15 -1.41
CA ALA A 142 11.62 0.63 -0.18
C ALA A 142 12.91 0.70 0.67
N ARG A 143 13.63 -0.40 0.83
CA ARG A 143 14.95 -0.40 1.51
C ARG A 143 15.96 0.50 0.81
N LYS A 144 16.01 0.46 -0.54
CA LYS A 144 16.89 1.34 -1.33
C LYS A 144 16.54 2.82 -1.17
N ALA A 145 15.28 3.15 -0.93
CA ALA A 145 14.84 4.50 -0.60
C ALA A 145 15.09 4.89 0.88
N GLY A 146 15.68 4.00 1.69
CA GLY A 146 15.99 4.23 3.09
C GLY A 146 14.83 4.01 4.07
N MET A 147 13.72 3.44 3.62
CA MET A 147 12.56 3.16 4.45
C MET A 147 12.82 2.02 5.44
N GLU A 148 12.20 2.09 6.61
CA GLU A 148 12.01 0.93 7.48
C GLU A 148 11.07 -0.07 6.81
N VAL A 149 11.46 -1.35 6.75
CA VAL A 149 10.71 -2.39 6.05
C VAL A 149 10.53 -3.62 6.94
N THR A 150 9.29 -4.06 7.07
CA THR A 150 8.90 -5.34 7.69
C THR A 150 8.14 -6.18 6.68
N GLU A 151 8.58 -7.43 6.47
CA GLU A 151 7.96 -8.39 5.58
C GLU A 151 7.48 -9.61 6.34
N LEU A 152 6.24 -10.03 6.08
CA LEU A 152 5.61 -11.19 6.72
C LEU A 152 5.13 -12.20 5.69
N ILE A 153 5.23 -13.48 6.04
CA ILE A 153 4.53 -14.57 5.37
C ILE A 153 3.44 -15.09 6.29
N VAL A 154 2.28 -15.38 5.74
CA VAL A 154 1.15 -15.97 6.46
C VAL A 154 1.01 -17.44 6.09
N PRO A 155 1.48 -18.38 6.96
CA PRO A 155 1.44 -19.81 6.69
C PRO A 155 0.02 -20.30 6.40
N GLY A 156 -0.09 -21.23 5.44
CA GLY A 156 -1.35 -21.90 5.13
C GLY A 156 -2.42 -21.05 4.44
N THR A 157 -2.14 -19.76 4.12
CA THR A 157 -3.08 -18.88 3.41
C THR A 157 -2.66 -18.67 1.95
N GLY A 158 -3.59 -18.16 1.15
CA GLY A 158 -3.35 -17.73 -0.23
C GLY A 158 -3.70 -16.24 -0.38
N HIS A 159 -4.24 -15.88 -1.56
CA HIS A 159 -4.74 -14.54 -1.84
C HIS A 159 -6.14 -14.35 -1.22
N ASP A 160 -6.18 -14.19 0.10
CA ASP A 160 -7.45 -14.21 0.84
C ASP A 160 -7.45 -13.31 2.09
N TRP A 161 -8.65 -13.09 2.66
CA TRP A 161 -8.83 -12.24 3.82
C TRP A 161 -8.21 -12.78 5.11
N HIS A 162 -7.84 -14.07 5.19
CA HIS A 162 -7.12 -14.60 6.35
C HIS A 162 -5.69 -14.06 6.36
N ALA A 163 -5.05 -13.92 5.18
CA ALA A 163 -3.76 -13.25 5.05
C ALA A 163 -3.83 -11.79 5.54
N VAL A 164 -4.88 -11.05 5.12
CA VAL A 164 -5.09 -9.66 5.57
C VAL A 164 -5.20 -9.55 7.08
N GLN A 165 -6.07 -10.35 7.69
CA GLN A 165 -6.29 -10.33 9.15
C GLN A 165 -5.01 -10.68 9.93
N ALA A 166 -4.25 -11.66 9.43
CA ALA A 166 -3.01 -12.09 10.05
C ALA A 166 -1.92 -11.01 10.00
N VAL A 167 -1.78 -10.30 8.87
CA VAL A 167 -0.81 -9.23 8.69
C VAL A 167 -1.20 -7.96 9.43
N TRP A 168 -2.46 -7.53 9.32
CA TRP A 168 -2.88 -6.27 9.90
C TRP A 168 -2.96 -6.28 11.43
N ARG A 169 -3.15 -7.44 12.05
CA ARG A 169 -3.14 -7.52 13.52
C ARG A 169 -1.82 -7.04 14.12
N PRO A 170 -0.64 -7.63 13.79
CA PRO A 170 0.64 -7.07 14.23
C PRO A 170 0.97 -5.73 13.57
N GLY A 171 0.48 -5.46 12.35
CA GLY A 171 0.73 -4.20 11.64
C GLY A 171 0.09 -2.98 12.31
N LEU A 172 -1.08 -3.13 12.91
CA LEU A 172 -1.72 -2.07 13.69
C LEU A 172 -1.01 -1.84 15.03
N ASP A 173 -0.54 -2.89 15.70
CA ASP A 173 0.27 -2.77 16.91
C ASP A 173 1.60 -2.07 16.60
N TRP A 174 2.30 -2.47 15.52
CA TRP A 174 3.50 -1.81 15.03
C TRP A 174 3.26 -0.33 14.68
N PHE A 175 2.17 -0.02 14.01
CA PHE A 175 1.83 1.35 13.67
C PHE A 175 1.52 2.18 14.92
N GLY A 176 0.85 1.60 15.91
CA GLY A 176 0.61 2.22 17.21
C GLY A 176 1.92 2.59 17.93
N GLU A 177 2.89 1.68 17.98
CA GLU A 177 4.22 1.92 18.56
C GLU A 177 4.98 2.99 17.77
N ARG A 178 5.05 2.85 16.44
CA ARG A 178 5.72 3.81 15.56
C ARG A 178 5.20 5.25 15.72
N THR A 179 3.92 5.40 15.99
CA THR A 179 3.25 6.71 16.15
C THR A 179 3.17 7.21 17.59
N GLY A 180 3.62 6.40 18.56
CA GLY A 180 3.56 6.73 19.97
C GLY A 180 2.16 6.65 20.59
N LEU A 181 1.24 5.95 19.95
CA LEU A 181 -0.11 5.68 20.49
C LEU A 181 -0.15 4.54 21.50
N GLY A 182 0.88 3.71 21.53
CA GLY A 182 1.04 2.60 22.47
C GLY A 182 2.32 1.82 22.19
N GLU A 183 2.72 0.96 23.12
CA GLU A 183 3.82 0.03 22.91
C GLU A 183 3.28 -1.29 22.36
N MET A 184 4.07 -1.99 21.51
CA MET A 184 3.73 -3.34 21.10
C MET A 184 3.69 -4.25 22.34
N THR A 185 2.58 -4.96 22.53
CA THR A 185 2.40 -5.86 23.68
C THR A 185 3.27 -7.11 23.61
N LYS A 186 3.79 -7.43 22.42
CA LYS A 186 4.66 -8.57 22.14
C LYS A 186 5.45 -8.33 20.84
N SER A 187 6.60 -8.97 20.72
CA SER A 187 7.41 -8.90 19.49
C SER A 187 6.70 -9.55 18.31
N LEU A 188 7.06 -9.16 17.07
CA LEU A 188 6.48 -9.73 15.85
C LEU A 188 6.63 -11.26 15.77
N LYS A 189 7.71 -11.83 16.34
CA LYS A 189 7.96 -13.28 16.38
C LYS A 189 7.00 -14.05 17.29
N GLU A 190 6.31 -13.37 18.17
CA GLU A 190 5.33 -13.97 19.09
C GLU A 190 3.90 -13.98 18.52
N TYR A 191 3.70 -13.51 17.28
CA TYR A 191 2.44 -13.65 16.54
C TYR A 191 2.44 -14.97 15.78
N PRO A 192 1.72 -16.01 16.25
CA PRO A 192 1.81 -17.38 15.71
C PRO A 192 1.26 -17.52 14.28
N GLN A 193 0.52 -16.53 13.82
CA GLN A 193 -0.10 -16.53 12.50
C GLN A 193 0.79 -15.95 11.40
N VAL A 194 1.98 -15.44 11.72
CA VAL A 194 2.91 -14.85 10.73
C VAL A 194 4.33 -15.33 10.95
N GLU A 195 5.09 -15.37 9.86
CA GLU A 195 6.54 -15.55 9.85
C GLU A 195 7.20 -14.24 9.39
N VAL A 196 8.13 -13.73 10.18
CA VAL A 196 8.89 -12.51 9.84
C VAL A 196 10.05 -12.90 8.92
N LEU A 197 10.12 -12.32 7.73
CA LEU A 197 11.26 -12.48 6.84
C LEU A 197 12.41 -11.57 7.30
N GLN A 198 13.62 -12.10 7.19
CA GLN A 198 14.86 -11.38 7.55
C GLN A 198 15.44 -10.69 6.33
#